data_511c64e16c079b9206866b96443a992f
#
_entry.id   511c64e16c079b9206866b96443a992f
#
_cell.length_a   1.000
_cell.length_b   1.000
_cell.length_c   1.000
_cell.angle_alpha   90.00
_cell.angle_beta   90.00
_cell.angle_gamma   90.00
#
_symmetry.space_group_name_H-M   'P 1'
#
loop_
_entity.id
_entity.type
_entity.pdbx_description
1 polymer ?
#
loop_
_entity_poly.entity_id
_entity_poly.type
_entity_poly.pdbx_seq_one_letter_code
_entity_poly.pdbx_strand_id
1 'polypeptide(L)'
;MRKRSFGSIGIVSIGIAFAVASLTPLRVDAADSSKGSFVFKGKTVELKYVYLVKGPDYSSKIIRELVFSPTDISAKIQACADLSCVSGGLNEGMTVDFDAGRRLNYWVVMNGQRVQYSGNAELSTFTASTDKPDRIAGSLKIDDASANGAKVDVEFDAGLTKEFKTAR
;
A
#
# COMPACT_ATOMS: atom_id res chain seq x y z
N MET A 1 72.89 20.69 52.91
CA MET A 1 72.44 19.84 51.77
C MET A 1 70.94 19.95 51.64
N ARG A 2 70.43 20.68 50.60
CA ARG A 2 69.01 20.88 50.34
C ARG A 2 68.64 20.10 49.08
N LYS A 3 67.81 19.05 49.18
CA LYS A 3 67.27 18.30 48.03
C LYS A 3 66.08 19.09 47.47
N ARG A 4 66.15 19.44 46.20
CA ARG A 4 65.07 20.01 45.41
C ARG A 4 64.21 18.87 44.86
N SER A 5 62.92 18.89 45.12
CA SER A 5 61.92 18.01 44.55
C SER A 5 61.44 18.59 43.21
N PHE A 6 61.48 17.79 42.15
CA PHE A 6 60.92 18.14 40.83
C PHE A 6 59.46 17.69 40.83
N GLY A 7 58.58 18.65 40.67
CA GLY A 7 57.15 18.38 40.44
C GLY A 7 56.86 17.93 39.00
N SER A 8 56.16 16.82 38.87
CA SER A 8 55.70 16.26 37.59
C SER A 8 54.43 17.01 37.14
N ILE A 9 54.48 17.59 35.96
CA ILE A 9 53.32 18.25 35.33
C ILE A 9 52.54 17.17 34.56
N GLY A 10 51.36 16.84 35.05
CA GLY A 10 50.45 15.95 34.37
C GLY A 10 49.75 16.66 33.19
N ILE A 11 49.93 16.13 31.98
CA ILE A 11 49.19 16.57 30.78
C ILE A 11 47.85 15.91 30.76
N VAL A 12 46.77 16.70 30.96
CA VAL A 12 45.36 16.24 30.81
C VAL A 12 45.00 16.28 29.33
N SER A 13 44.92 15.14 28.68
CA SER A 13 44.43 15.01 27.31
C SER A 13 42.91 15.05 27.32
N ILE A 14 42.32 16.13 26.84
CA ILE A 14 40.87 16.24 26.58
C ILE A 14 40.57 15.54 25.24
N GLY A 15 40.02 14.34 25.35
CA GLY A 15 39.52 13.62 24.18
C GLY A 15 38.17 14.21 23.74
N ILE A 16 38.14 14.88 22.59
CA ILE A 16 36.88 15.32 21.94
C ILE A 16 36.29 14.13 21.19
N ALA A 17 35.22 13.55 21.77
CA ALA A 17 34.43 12.52 21.09
C ALA A 17 33.52 13.17 20.03
N PHE A 18 33.86 12.98 18.76
CA PHE A 18 32.96 13.33 17.64
C PHE A 18 31.82 12.30 17.58
N ALA A 19 30.63 12.69 17.98
CA ALA A 19 29.41 11.93 17.72
C ALA A 19 29.07 12.06 16.22
N VAL A 20 29.33 11.02 15.44
CA VAL A 20 28.88 10.92 14.05
C VAL A 20 27.37 10.62 14.11
N ALA A 21 26.55 11.65 13.94
CA ALA A 21 25.12 11.48 13.73
C ALA A 21 24.91 10.79 12.39
N SER A 22 24.54 9.51 12.41
CA SER A 22 24.14 8.75 11.23
C SER A 22 22.84 9.34 10.69
N LEU A 23 22.91 10.18 9.67
CA LEU A 23 21.75 10.60 8.87
C LEU A 23 21.27 9.36 8.10
N THR A 24 20.31 8.64 8.68
CA THR A 24 19.52 7.66 7.91
C THR A 24 18.78 8.45 6.83
N PRO A 25 18.99 8.14 5.53
CA PRO A 25 18.22 8.77 4.49
C PRO A 25 16.74 8.46 4.75
N LEU A 26 15.92 9.50 4.93
CA LEU A 26 14.48 9.39 4.84
C LEU A 26 14.20 8.81 3.46
N ARG A 27 13.77 7.54 3.40
CA ARG A 27 13.17 6.99 2.20
C ARG A 27 11.93 7.84 1.92
N VAL A 28 12.03 8.71 0.94
CA VAL A 28 10.86 9.28 0.28
C VAL A 28 10.30 8.08 -0.50
N ASP A 29 9.39 7.34 0.11
CA ASP A 29 8.59 6.37 -0.62
C ASP A 29 7.88 7.18 -1.70
N ALA A 30 8.09 6.78 -2.97
CA ALA A 30 7.36 7.39 -4.07
C ALA A 30 5.87 7.30 -3.71
N ALA A 31 5.19 8.44 -3.71
CA ALA A 31 3.80 8.53 -3.31
C ALA A 31 3.01 7.50 -4.11
N ASP A 32 2.22 6.69 -3.41
CA ASP A 32 1.31 5.73 -4.01
C ASP A 32 0.43 6.46 -5.02
N SER A 33 0.49 6.06 -6.28
CA SER A 33 -0.15 6.78 -7.38
C SER A 33 -0.92 5.84 -8.28
N SER A 34 -2.09 6.29 -8.74
CA SER A 34 -2.81 5.62 -9.81
C SER A 34 -3.27 6.62 -10.85
N LYS A 35 -3.36 6.14 -12.09
CA LYS A 35 -3.86 6.89 -13.24
C LYS A 35 -4.72 6.00 -14.09
N GLY A 36 -5.99 6.34 -14.20
CA GLY A 36 -6.94 5.58 -14.98
C GLY A 36 -8.32 5.63 -14.37
N SER A 37 -9.18 4.73 -14.79
CA SER A 37 -10.57 4.72 -14.35
C SER A 37 -11.19 3.34 -14.41
N PHE A 38 -12.35 3.20 -13.77
CA PHE A 38 -13.29 2.15 -14.13
C PHE A 38 -14.60 2.75 -14.65
N VAL A 39 -15.26 2.02 -15.55
CA VAL A 39 -16.60 2.31 -16.03
C VAL A 39 -17.54 1.22 -15.58
N PHE A 40 -18.62 1.57 -14.92
CA PHE A 40 -19.64 0.63 -14.50
C PHE A 40 -21.04 1.23 -14.69
N LYS A 41 -21.93 0.52 -15.42
CA LYS A 41 -23.28 0.98 -15.74
C LYS A 41 -23.33 2.41 -16.30
N GLY A 42 -22.40 2.74 -17.20
CA GLY A 42 -22.33 4.04 -17.85
C GLY A 42 -21.73 5.18 -17.00
N LYS A 43 -21.37 4.91 -15.73
CA LYS A 43 -20.67 5.87 -14.88
C LYS A 43 -19.18 5.59 -14.92
N THR A 44 -18.38 6.63 -15.15
CA THR A 44 -16.91 6.60 -15.07
C THR A 44 -16.48 7.14 -13.72
N VAL A 45 -15.55 6.44 -13.07
CA VAL A 45 -14.90 6.87 -11.83
C VAL A 45 -13.39 6.92 -12.06
N GLU A 46 -12.83 8.11 -11.95
CA GLU A 46 -11.37 8.33 -12.00
C GLU A 46 -10.71 7.79 -10.75
N LEU A 47 -9.64 7.00 -10.92
CA LEU A 47 -8.87 6.41 -9.83
C LEU A 47 -7.55 7.19 -9.67
N LYS A 48 -7.46 7.99 -8.61
CA LYS A 48 -6.32 8.90 -8.37
C LYS A 48 -5.38 8.40 -7.29
N TYR A 49 -5.89 7.57 -6.38
CA TYR A 49 -5.17 7.04 -5.24
C TYR A 49 -5.22 5.52 -5.27
N VAL A 50 -4.12 4.91 -4.90
CA VAL A 50 -4.02 3.46 -4.72
C VAL A 50 -3.33 3.17 -3.39
N TYR A 51 -3.76 2.12 -2.72
CA TYR A 51 -3.19 1.67 -1.45
C TYR A 51 -3.00 0.17 -1.52
N LEU A 52 -1.82 -0.31 -1.15
CA LEU A 52 -1.58 -1.73 -0.94
C LEU A 52 -1.78 -2.04 0.54
N VAL A 53 -2.74 -2.90 0.84
CA VAL A 53 -2.95 -3.42 2.18
C VAL A 53 -2.76 -4.94 2.18
N LYS A 54 -2.39 -5.49 3.32
CA LYS A 54 -2.08 -6.91 3.46
C LYS A 54 -2.68 -7.44 4.75
N GLY A 55 -3.21 -8.64 4.72
CA GLY A 55 -3.75 -9.29 5.91
C GLY A 55 -4.44 -10.60 5.61
N PRO A 56 -4.92 -11.30 6.65
CA PRO A 56 -5.65 -12.55 6.47
C PRO A 56 -7.05 -12.30 5.90
N ASP A 57 -7.44 -13.12 4.93
CA ASP A 57 -8.80 -13.20 4.41
C ASP A 57 -9.72 -14.03 5.33
N TYR A 58 -10.97 -14.31 4.91
CA TYR A 58 -11.93 -15.14 5.66
C TYR A 58 -11.47 -16.58 5.89
N SER A 59 -10.53 -17.07 5.08
CA SER A 59 -9.92 -18.40 5.23
C SER A 59 -8.63 -18.37 6.07
N SER A 60 -8.30 -17.23 6.65
CA SER A 60 -7.04 -16.95 7.35
C SER A 60 -5.80 -17.01 6.46
N LYS A 61 -5.97 -16.97 5.14
CA LYS A 61 -4.87 -16.86 4.19
C LYS A 61 -4.42 -15.41 4.11
N ILE A 62 -3.11 -15.17 4.18
CA ILE A 62 -2.57 -13.82 3.97
C ILE A 62 -2.67 -13.48 2.49
N ILE A 63 -3.37 -12.39 2.20
CA ILE A 63 -3.53 -11.83 0.87
C ILE A 63 -3.04 -10.39 0.83
N ARG A 64 -2.74 -9.91 -0.38
CA ARG A 64 -2.53 -8.50 -0.68
C ARG A 64 -3.79 -7.99 -1.37
N GLU A 65 -4.26 -6.82 -0.96
CA GLU A 65 -5.39 -6.15 -1.56
C GLU A 65 -4.96 -4.76 -2.03
N LEU A 66 -5.20 -4.43 -3.30
CA LEU A 66 -5.13 -3.07 -3.81
C LEU A 66 -6.47 -2.39 -3.62
N VAL A 67 -6.44 -1.18 -3.09
CA VAL A 67 -7.61 -0.34 -2.88
C VAL A 67 -7.45 0.94 -3.70
N PHE A 68 -8.29 1.11 -4.71
CA PHE A 68 -8.30 2.28 -5.58
C PHE A 68 -9.43 3.23 -5.19
N SER A 69 -9.14 4.51 -5.14
CA SER A 69 -10.11 5.54 -4.75
C SER A 69 -9.95 6.82 -5.56
N PRO A 70 -11.03 7.55 -5.84
CA PRO A 70 -10.97 8.90 -6.41
C PRO A 70 -10.50 9.96 -5.40
N THR A 71 -10.55 9.67 -4.09
CA THR A 71 -10.17 10.57 -2.99
C THR A 71 -9.17 9.91 -2.07
N ASP A 72 -8.40 10.72 -1.35
CA ASP A 72 -7.49 10.20 -0.32
C ASP A 72 -8.27 9.58 0.85
N ILE A 73 -7.99 8.30 1.13
CA ILE A 73 -8.57 7.54 2.23
C ILE A 73 -7.51 6.99 3.20
N SER A 74 -6.28 7.49 3.12
CA SER A 74 -5.16 7.03 3.94
C SER A 74 -5.48 7.03 5.44
N ALA A 75 -6.09 8.12 5.94
CA ALA A 75 -6.49 8.23 7.34
C ALA A 75 -7.54 7.17 7.74
N LYS A 76 -8.48 6.84 6.84
CA LYS A 76 -9.48 5.77 7.07
C LYS A 76 -8.80 4.41 7.15
N ILE A 77 -7.88 4.12 6.23
CA ILE A 77 -7.11 2.86 6.23
C ILE A 77 -6.34 2.72 7.55
N GLN A 78 -5.69 3.78 8.02
CA GLN A 78 -4.96 3.74 9.28
C GLN A 78 -5.86 3.45 10.49
N ALA A 79 -7.10 3.92 10.47
CA ALA A 79 -8.08 3.69 11.54
C ALA A 79 -8.72 2.29 11.50
N CYS A 80 -8.65 1.56 10.38
CA CYS A 80 -9.23 0.24 10.22
C CYS A 80 -8.52 -0.83 11.06
N ALA A 81 -9.26 -1.82 11.55
CA ALA A 81 -8.74 -2.98 12.29
C ALA A 81 -8.41 -4.18 11.38
N ASP A 82 -9.07 -4.29 10.22
CA ASP A 82 -8.96 -5.41 9.29
C ASP A 82 -9.23 -4.98 7.83
N LEU A 83 -9.08 -5.91 6.89
CA LEU A 83 -9.30 -5.68 5.46
C LEU A 83 -10.77 -5.34 5.14
N SER A 84 -11.74 -5.93 5.87
CA SER A 84 -13.18 -5.65 5.64
C SER A 84 -13.53 -4.20 5.94
N CYS A 85 -12.94 -3.63 6.99
CA CYS A 85 -13.11 -2.23 7.35
C CYS A 85 -12.63 -1.33 6.21
N VAL A 86 -11.51 -1.66 5.57
CA VAL A 86 -10.95 -0.85 4.45
C VAL A 86 -11.93 -0.84 3.29
N SER A 87 -12.36 -2.01 2.82
CA SER A 87 -13.31 -2.13 1.70
C SER A 87 -14.66 -1.51 2.04
N GLY A 88 -15.15 -1.66 3.28
CA GLY A 88 -16.39 -1.05 3.77
C GLY A 88 -16.31 0.47 3.91
N GLY A 89 -15.12 1.03 4.00
CA GLY A 89 -14.88 2.49 4.09
C GLY A 89 -14.93 3.24 2.76
N LEU A 90 -14.96 2.54 1.62
CA LEU A 90 -15.05 3.16 0.30
C LEU A 90 -16.46 3.73 0.05
N ASN A 91 -16.52 4.95 -0.44
CA ASN A 91 -17.74 5.52 -1.01
C ASN A 91 -17.84 5.28 -2.53
N GLU A 92 -16.73 5.49 -3.23
CA GLU A 92 -16.51 5.14 -4.62
C GLU A 92 -15.10 4.59 -4.77
N GLY A 93 -14.92 3.58 -5.65
CA GLY A 93 -13.62 3.00 -5.88
C GLY A 93 -13.68 1.52 -6.27
N MET A 94 -12.57 0.86 -6.10
CA MET A 94 -12.44 -0.56 -6.45
C MET A 94 -11.44 -1.23 -5.52
N THR A 95 -11.67 -2.50 -5.20
CA THR A 95 -10.68 -3.35 -4.55
C THR A 95 -10.32 -4.53 -5.42
N VAL A 96 -9.07 -4.98 -5.33
CA VAL A 96 -8.56 -6.15 -6.06
C VAL A 96 -7.75 -7.00 -5.10
N ASP A 97 -8.20 -8.24 -4.87
CA ASP A 97 -7.47 -9.21 -4.06
C ASP A 97 -6.46 -9.96 -4.94
N PHE A 98 -5.20 -9.87 -4.54
CA PHE A 98 -4.10 -10.71 -5.01
C PHE A 98 -3.89 -11.89 -4.04
N ASP A 99 -3.30 -12.95 -4.53
CA ASP A 99 -2.93 -14.13 -3.73
C ASP A 99 -4.13 -14.95 -3.17
N ALA A 100 -5.36 -14.49 -3.33
CA ALA A 100 -6.54 -15.21 -2.87
C ALA A 100 -6.74 -16.55 -3.59
N GLY A 101 -6.30 -16.66 -4.86
CA GLY A 101 -6.46 -17.87 -5.67
C GLY A 101 -5.67 -17.80 -6.98
N ARG A 102 -6.16 -18.52 -7.99
CA ARG A 102 -5.57 -18.52 -9.34
C ARG A 102 -6.04 -17.35 -10.21
N ARG A 103 -7.00 -16.57 -9.74
CA ARG A 103 -7.60 -15.43 -10.41
C ARG A 103 -7.59 -14.24 -9.48
N LEU A 104 -7.66 -13.04 -10.04
CA LEU A 104 -7.87 -11.83 -9.28
C LEU A 104 -9.35 -11.72 -8.92
N ASN A 105 -9.67 -11.51 -7.65
CA ASN A 105 -11.02 -11.12 -7.26
C ASN A 105 -11.08 -9.60 -7.20
N TYR A 106 -12.09 -9.01 -7.82
CA TYR A 106 -12.25 -7.56 -7.75
C TYR A 106 -13.70 -7.17 -7.44
N TRP A 107 -13.87 -6.02 -6.82
CA TRP A 107 -15.17 -5.44 -6.49
C TRP A 107 -15.15 -3.94 -6.79
N VAL A 108 -16.20 -3.44 -7.40
CA VAL A 108 -16.45 -2.01 -7.51
C VAL A 108 -17.40 -1.54 -6.43
N VAL A 109 -17.16 -0.33 -5.92
CA VAL A 109 -17.97 0.33 -4.91
C VAL A 109 -18.50 1.63 -5.50
N MET A 110 -19.81 1.84 -5.38
CA MET A 110 -20.49 3.05 -5.84
C MET A 110 -21.53 3.50 -4.82
N ASN A 111 -21.51 4.79 -4.46
CA ASN A 111 -22.43 5.37 -3.47
C ASN A 111 -22.40 4.61 -2.12
N GLY A 112 -21.21 4.21 -1.67
CA GLY A 112 -21.04 3.46 -0.42
C GLY A 112 -21.54 2.02 -0.46
N GLN A 113 -22.01 1.55 -1.60
CA GLN A 113 -22.49 0.18 -1.76
C GLN A 113 -21.50 -0.63 -2.61
N ARG A 114 -21.07 -1.76 -2.08
CA ARG A 114 -20.39 -2.76 -2.88
C ARG A 114 -21.40 -3.30 -3.88
N VAL A 115 -21.17 -3.03 -5.15
CA VAL A 115 -22.00 -3.61 -6.20
C VAL A 115 -21.72 -5.10 -6.22
N GLN A 116 -22.77 -5.91 -6.16
CA GLN A 116 -22.70 -7.37 -6.04
C GLN A 116 -22.15 -8.07 -7.30
N TYR A 117 -21.19 -7.47 -7.97
CA TYR A 117 -20.44 -8.11 -9.01
C TYR A 117 -19.03 -8.38 -8.46
N SER A 118 -18.84 -9.57 -7.92
CA SER A 118 -17.51 -10.10 -7.70
C SER A 118 -17.03 -10.68 -9.02
N GLY A 119 -16.31 -9.89 -9.81
CA GLY A 119 -15.63 -10.39 -11.00
C GLY A 119 -14.43 -11.23 -10.58
N ASN A 120 -14.19 -12.30 -11.33
CA ASN A 120 -12.93 -13.00 -11.32
C ASN A 120 -12.20 -12.66 -12.60
N ALA A 121 -11.17 -11.84 -12.53
CA ALA A 121 -10.33 -11.52 -13.67
C ALA A 121 -9.19 -12.53 -13.79
N GLU A 122 -8.81 -12.85 -15.02
CA GLU A 122 -7.61 -13.65 -15.26
C GLU A 122 -6.36 -12.89 -14.79
N LEU A 123 -5.34 -13.59 -14.30
CA LEU A 123 -4.07 -12.97 -13.92
C LEU A 123 -3.42 -12.20 -15.08
N SER A 124 -3.67 -12.62 -16.32
CA SER A 124 -3.17 -11.94 -17.52
C SER A 124 -3.74 -10.53 -17.73
N THR A 125 -4.80 -10.15 -16.99
CA THR A 125 -5.32 -8.77 -16.99
C THR A 125 -4.41 -7.80 -16.21
N PHE A 126 -3.50 -8.34 -15.39
CA PHE A 126 -2.49 -7.60 -14.67
C PHE A 126 -1.12 -7.76 -15.33
N THR A 127 -0.51 -6.66 -15.73
CA THR A 127 0.86 -6.61 -16.23
C THR A 127 1.74 -5.96 -15.17
N ALA A 128 2.51 -6.78 -14.46
CA ALA A 128 3.40 -6.31 -13.39
C ALA A 128 4.65 -5.64 -13.94
N SER A 129 4.99 -4.46 -13.43
CA SER A 129 6.34 -3.90 -13.45
C SER A 129 7.09 -4.20 -12.15
N THR A 130 6.35 -4.32 -11.05
CA THR A 130 6.84 -4.76 -9.75
C THR A 130 5.79 -5.66 -9.09
N ASP A 131 6.22 -6.82 -8.57
CA ASP A 131 5.39 -7.72 -7.78
C ASP A 131 6.20 -8.24 -6.58
N LYS A 132 6.07 -7.54 -5.45
CA LYS A 132 6.77 -7.83 -4.19
C LYS A 132 5.77 -7.87 -3.04
N PRO A 133 6.12 -8.49 -1.90
CA PRO A 133 5.23 -8.55 -0.74
C PRO A 133 4.81 -7.19 -0.17
N ASP A 134 5.62 -6.16 -0.41
CA ASP A 134 5.48 -4.80 0.12
C ASP A 134 5.29 -3.74 -0.98
N ARG A 135 5.24 -4.13 -2.27
CA ARG A 135 5.02 -3.22 -3.39
C ARG A 135 4.47 -3.94 -4.60
N ILE A 136 3.40 -3.42 -5.16
CA ILE A 136 2.84 -3.86 -6.44
C ILE A 136 2.74 -2.64 -7.36
N ALA A 137 3.31 -2.75 -8.58
CA ALA A 137 3.19 -1.73 -9.60
C ALA A 137 2.93 -2.36 -10.97
N GLY A 138 2.23 -1.65 -11.83
CA GLY A 138 1.94 -2.10 -13.18
C GLY A 138 0.66 -1.53 -13.74
N SER A 139 0.01 -2.29 -14.61
CA SER A 139 -1.29 -1.95 -15.17
C SER A 139 -2.30 -3.07 -15.01
N LEU A 140 -3.55 -2.68 -14.79
CA LEU A 140 -4.69 -3.59 -14.69
C LEU A 140 -5.72 -3.23 -15.75
N LYS A 141 -6.05 -4.19 -16.61
CA LYS A 141 -7.03 -4.03 -17.70
C LYS A 141 -8.06 -5.16 -17.63
N ILE A 142 -9.28 -4.80 -17.26
CA ILE A 142 -10.41 -5.73 -17.18
C ILE A 142 -11.50 -5.21 -18.12
N ASP A 143 -12.15 -6.09 -18.88
CA ASP A 143 -13.32 -5.75 -19.67
C ASP A 143 -14.39 -6.83 -19.48
N ASP A 144 -15.20 -6.66 -18.45
CA ASP A 144 -16.32 -7.51 -18.12
C ASP A 144 -17.66 -6.88 -18.51
N ALA A 145 -17.66 -5.85 -19.37
CA ALA A 145 -18.85 -5.09 -19.76
C ALA A 145 -19.91 -5.98 -20.42
N SER A 146 -19.51 -6.99 -21.20
CA SER A 146 -20.43 -7.95 -21.82
C SER A 146 -21.18 -8.84 -20.81
N ALA A 147 -20.60 -9.02 -19.61
CA ALA A 147 -21.19 -9.75 -18.50
C ALA A 147 -21.85 -8.80 -17.46
N ASN A 148 -22.15 -7.55 -17.82
CA ASN A 148 -22.62 -6.50 -16.93
C ASN A 148 -21.63 -6.14 -15.80
N GLY A 149 -20.36 -6.46 -15.96
CA GLY A 149 -19.29 -6.10 -15.08
C GLY A 149 -18.65 -4.75 -15.39
N ALA A 150 -17.56 -4.44 -14.71
CA ALA A 150 -16.84 -3.20 -14.92
C ALA A 150 -15.84 -3.34 -16.09
N LYS A 151 -15.57 -2.20 -16.75
CA LYS A 151 -14.38 -2.02 -17.57
C LYS A 151 -13.38 -1.19 -16.77
N VAL A 152 -12.16 -1.72 -16.60
CA VAL A 152 -11.08 -1.10 -15.83
C VAL A 152 -9.88 -0.90 -16.74
N ASP A 153 -9.29 0.27 -16.70
CA ASP A 153 -7.98 0.57 -17.29
C ASP A 153 -7.24 1.52 -16.36
N VAL A 154 -6.25 0.99 -15.65
CA VAL A 154 -5.51 1.76 -14.64
C VAL A 154 -4.05 1.33 -14.61
N GLU A 155 -3.16 2.33 -14.54
CA GLU A 155 -1.74 2.18 -14.21
C GLU A 155 -1.54 2.62 -12.77
N PHE A 156 -0.66 1.92 -12.04
CA PHE A 156 -0.47 2.20 -10.62
C PHE A 156 0.89 1.77 -10.11
N ASP A 157 1.27 2.37 -8.99
CA ASP A 157 2.42 2.00 -8.18
C ASP A 157 2.07 2.18 -6.70
N ALA A 158 1.98 1.07 -5.96
CA ALA A 158 1.51 1.02 -4.59
C ALA A 158 2.53 0.34 -3.67
N GLY A 159 3.01 1.06 -2.69
CA GLY A 159 3.75 0.52 -1.55
C GLY A 159 2.80 0.03 -0.45
N LEU A 160 3.31 -0.80 0.46
CA LEU A 160 2.52 -1.32 1.58
C LEU A 160 2.12 -0.21 2.53
N THR A 161 0.84 0.13 2.53
CA THR A 161 0.24 1.16 3.38
C THR A 161 -0.02 0.65 4.78
N LYS A 162 -0.53 -0.59 4.91
CA LYS A 162 -0.83 -1.21 6.20
C LYS A 162 -0.87 -2.73 6.12
N GLU A 163 -0.37 -3.39 7.17
CA GLU A 163 -0.51 -4.82 7.38
C GLU A 163 -1.44 -5.10 8.58
N PHE A 164 -2.49 -5.88 8.34
CA PHE A 164 -3.45 -6.30 9.34
C PHE A 164 -3.09 -7.68 9.89
N LYS A 165 -3.35 -7.88 11.18
CA LYS A 165 -3.13 -9.17 11.85
C LYS A 165 -4.43 -9.93 12.11
N THR A 166 -5.55 -9.22 12.06
CA THR A 166 -6.89 -9.77 12.31
C THR A 166 -7.52 -10.18 10.98
N ALA A 167 -8.15 -11.35 10.94
CA ALA A 167 -8.93 -11.80 9.79
C ALA A 167 -10.15 -10.89 9.55
N ARG A 168 -10.62 -10.90 8.29
CA ARG A 168 -11.86 -10.22 7.88
C ARG A 168 -13.04 -10.65 8.73
#